data_be2f5c4e49a1c7b7057d5af059078226
#
_entry.id   be2f5c4e49a1c7b7057d5af059078226
#
_cell.length_a   1.000
_cell.length_b   1.000
_cell.length_c   1.000
_cell.angle_alpha   90.00
_cell.angle_beta   90.00
_cell.angle_gamma   90.00
#
_symmetry.space_group_name_H-M   'P 1'
#
loop_
_entity.id
_entity.type
_entity.pdbx_description
1 polymer ?
#
loop_
_entity_poly.entity_id
_entity_poly.type
_entity_poly.pdbx_seq_one_letter_code
_entity_poly.pdbx_strand_id
1 'polypeptide(L)'
;FPTPATCQWFGIGGDAAAGSAEAAWRGEIILSRIYDDPLSAEDVTGLWEKVKDKQSQNTIDISDLMFFANFEVKAGSKYRIVGKGFKTGDKVKIESLDNAKESFICNTTATDRYIDAEIPSGFVSGKYRLVLMRESAQYPIGMATLTSTDNPVGFVVPKVIAHRGFHTADNKASENSLASFIAAQKLGVYGSETDFYITKDDVVVCHHDPTINGKKIEDVNYADIRNEQLANGEKIPTLEAYLEQLKANSEMKLIIEIKSHSSNASHDRIVKTVTEMVSEKGVGDQIDYIAFSYYVCQKLNQSIPSGTVIGYLNGDKDPQSMEDGINCIDYSMNSLRAHPEWIKNAHEKGMTVNVWTVNSPQEMLDFMAMGVDLITTDYPDQLKEIIAKFTD
;
A
#
# COMPACT_ATOMS: atom_id res chain seq x y z
N PHE A 1 18.90 -38.17 1.55
CA PHE A 1 18.62 -37.04 2.45
C PHE A 1 19.57 -37.11 3.62
N PRO A 2 20.14 -35.98 4.11
CA PRO A 2 20.89 -35.97 5.37
C PRO A 2 19.97 -36.41 6.51
N THR A 3 20.53 -37.08 7.49
CA THR A 3 19.80 -37.53 8.69
C THR A 3 19.11 -36.32 9.36
N PRO A 4 17.99 -36.49 10.06
CA PRO A 4 17.27 -35.41 10.71
C PRO A 4 18.10 -34.47 11.58
N ALA A 5 19.21 -34.97 12.12
CA ALA A 5 20.15 -34.20 12.94
C ALA A 5 21.01 -33.19 12.16
N THR A 6 21.06 -33.28 10.81
CA THR A 6 21.82 -32.38 9.93
C THR A 6 20.93 -31.50 9.07
N CYS A 7 19.62 -31.73 9.07
CA CYS A 7 18.64 -30.92 8.33
C CYS A 7 18.20 -29.74 9.20
N GLN A 8 18.71 -28.55 8.93
CA GLN A 8 18.28 -27.35 9.67
C GLN A 8 16.96 -26.76 9.19
N TRP A 9 16.54 -27.08 7.96
CA TRP A 9 15.33 -26.52 7.36
C TRP A 9 14.64 -27.52 6.44
N PHE A 10 13.33 -27.66 6.60
CA PHE A 10 12.46 -28.36 5.69
C PHE A 10 11.27 -27.45 5.37
N GLY A 11 11.17 -26.98 4.13
CA GLY A 11 10.09 -26.08 3.68
C GLY A 11 9.31 -26.70 2.54
N ILE A 12 7.97 -26.64 2.64
CA ILE A 12 7.08 -26.95 1.53
C ILE A 12 6.50 -25.62 1.03
N GLY A 13 6.84 -25.24 -0.19
CA GLY A 13 6.24 -24.08 -0.86
C GLY A 13 6.81 -22.71 -0.51
N GLY A 14 8.00 -22.61 0.07
CA GLY A 14 8.70 -21.36 0.35
C GLY A 14 10.16 -21.39 -0.09
N ASP A 15 10.80 -20.23 -0.20
CA ASP A 15 12.25 -20.15 -0.41
C ASP A 15 13.00 -20.47 0.89
N ALA A 16 13.37 -21.73 1.04
CA ALA A 16 14.09 -22.21 2.22
C ALA A 16 15.51 -21.60 2.37
N ALA A 17 16.04 -20.97 1.31
CA ALA A 17 17.39 -20.39 1.32
C ALA A 17 17.43 -19.00 1.99
N ALA A 18 16.31 -18.28 2.00
CA ALA A 18 16.25 -16.92 2.53
C ALA A 18 15.87 -16.82 4.01
N GLY A 19 15.47 -17.92 4.65
CA GLY A 19 15.06 -17.92 6.06
C GLY A 19 13.80 -17.09 6.37
N SER A 20 13.09 -16.62 5.33
CA SER A 20 11.86 -15.85 5.48
C SER A 20 10.64 -16.77 5.42
N ALA A 21 9.83 -16.70 6.46
CA ALA A 21 8.52 -17.39 6.52
C ALA A 21 7.42 -16.66 5.70
N GLU A 22 7.78 -15.70 4.90
CA GLU A 22 6.81 -14.75 4.29
C GLU A 22 6.13 -15.26 3.03
N ALA A 23 6.65 -16.29 2.39
CA ALA A 23 5.96 -16.97 1.29
C ALA A 23 5.23 -18.22 1.79
N ALA A 24 4.24 -18.07 2.63
CA ALA A 24 3.39 -19.18 3.03
C ALA A 24 2.67 -19.74 1.79
N TRP A 25 2.86 -21.02 1.53
CA TRP A 25 2.17 -21.70 0.45
C TRP A 25 0.65 -21.64 0.68
N ARG A 26 -0.07 -21.08 -0.28
CA ARG A 26 -1.52 -21.03 -0.28
C ARG A 26 -2.04 -22.08 -1.25
N GLY A 27 -2.31 -23.25 -0.75
CA GLY A 27 -2.79 -24.35 -1.56
C GLY A 27 -3.16 -25.56 -0.73
N GLU A 28 -3.78 -26.54 -1.35
CA GLU A 28 -4.12 -27.81 -0.72
C GLU A 28 -2.96 -28.79 -0.83
N ILE A 29 -2.48 -29.33 0.30
CA ILE A 29 -1.57 -30.48 0.34
C ILE A 29 -2.41 -31.73 0.40
N ILE A 30 -2.69 -32.32 -0.77
CA ILE A 30 -3.49 -33.54 -0.88
C ILE A 30 -2.73 -34.74 -0.29
N LEU A 31 -1.40 -34.76 -0.46
CA LEU A 31 -0.55 -35.81 0.07
C LEU A 31 0.83 -35.24 0.41
N SER A 32 1.26 -35.46 1.65
CA SER A 32 2.65 -35.20 2.08
C SER A 32 3.23 -36.47 2.67
N ARG A 33 4.38 -36.91 2.16
CA ARG A 33 5.15 -38.06 2.67
C ARG A 33 6.62 -37.75 2.60
N ILE A 34 7.35 -38.25 3.59
CA ILE A 34 8.81 -38.22 3.63
C ILE A 34 9.29 -39.65 3.33
N TYR A 35 10.25 -39.78 2.43
CA TYR A 35 10.86 -41.02 2.01
C TYR A 35 12.35 -40.99 2.32
N ASP A 36 12.90 -42.16 2.67
CA ASP A 36 14.35 -42.30 2.97
C ASP A 36 15.17 -42.25 1.66
N ASP A 37 14.59 -42.68 0.54
CA ASP A 37 15.21 -42.69 -0.78
C ASP A 37 14.47 -41.79 -1.77
N PRO A 38 15.16 -41.26 -2.81
CA PRO A 38 14.50 -40.52 -3.88
C PRO A 38 13.43 -41.38 -4.58
N LEU A 39 12.26 -40.76 -4.81
CA LEU A 39 11.19 -41.43 -5.57
C LEU A 39 11.59 -41.58 -7.04
N SER A 40 11.29 -42.73 -7.62
CA SER A 40 11.37 -42.93 -9.05
C SER A 40 10.25 -42.18 -9.79
N ALA A 41 10.39 -41.98 -11.12
CA ALA A 41 9.33 -41.38 -11.92
C ALA A 41 8.04 -42.19 -11.89
N GLU A 42 8.16 -43.51 -11.74
CA GLU A 42 7.02 -44.44 -11.63
C GLU A 42 6.31 -44.28 -10.29
N ASP A 43 7.07 -44.12 -9.19
CA ASP A 43 6.50 -43.84 -7.86
C ASP A 43 5.73 -42.50 -7.84
N VAL A 44 6.31 -41.47 -8.43
CA VAL A 44 5.65 -40.16 -8.57
C VAL A 44 4.35 -40.28 -9.38
N THR A 45 4.39 -41.00 -10.49
CA THR A 45 3.21 -41.25 -11.32
C THR A 45 2.15 -42.03 -10.55
N GLY A 46 2.58 -43.09 -9.84
CA GLY A 46 1.66 -43.91 -9.04
C GLY A 46 1.03 -43.13 -7.86
N LEU A 47 1.74 -42.16 -7.30
CA LEU A 47 1.19 -41.26 -6.30
C LEU A 47 0.20 -40.25 -6.92
N TRP A 48 0.54 -39.71 -8.07
CA TRP A 48 -0.36 -38.82 -8.82
C TRP A 48 -1.69 -39.49 -9.20
N GLU A 49 -1.62 -40.73 -9.73
CA GLU A 49 -2.81 -41.50 -10.05
C GLU A 49 -3.73 -41.72 -8.84
N LYS A 50 -3.18 -41.83 -7.62
CA LYS A 50 -3.98 -42.01 -6.39
C LYS A 50 -4.66 -40.72 -5.92
N VAL A 51 -4.19 -39.53 -6.33
CA VAL A 51 -4.67 -38.25 -5.85
C VAL A 51 -5.39 -37.42 -6.92
N LYS A 52 -5.11 -37.66 -8.22
CA LYS A 52 -5.71 -36.90 -9.33
C LYS A 52 -7.25 -36.90 -9.32
N ASP A 53 -7.87 -38.02 -8.95
CA ASP A 53 -9.32 -38.14 -8.88
C ASP A 53 -9.92 -37.55 -7.60
N LYS A 54 -9.07 -37.19 -6.62
CA LYS A 54 -9.49 -36.47 -5.41
C LYS A 54 -9.57 -34.97 -5.61
N GLN A 55 -9.05 -34.45 -6.73
CA GLN A 55 -9.38 -33.12 -7.22
C GLN A 55 -10.83 -33.13 -7.68
N SER A 56 -11.73 -33.07 -6.72
CA SER A 56 -13.15 -33.18 -6.97
C SER A 56 -13.66 -31.95 -7.73
N GLN A 57 -14.76 -32.13 -8.47
CA GLN A 57 -15.52 -31.12 -9.20
C GLN A 57 -16.06 -29.96 -8.35
N ASN A 58 -15.68 -29.90 -7.07
CA ASN A 58 -16.08 -28.87 -6.10
C ASN A 58 -14.88 -28.04 -5.57
N THR A 59 -13.74 -28.05 -6.26
CA THR A 59 -12.59 -27.23 -5.83
C THR A 59 -12.95 -25.74 -5.88
N ILE A 60 -12.64 -25.05 -4.80
CA ILE A 60 -12.65 -23.59 -4.74
C ILE A 60 -11.26 -23.16 -5.18
N ASP A 61 -11.19 -22.24 -6.15
CA ASP A 61 -9.93 -21.60 -6.47
C ASP A 61 -9.58 -20.62 -5.35
N ILE A 62 -8.60 -21.00 -4.53
CA ILE A 62 -8.12 -20.18 -3.41
C ILE A 62 -6.93 -19.29 -3.80
N SER A 63 -6.46 -19.34 -5.05
CA SER A 63 -5.28 -18.59 -5.50
C SER A 63 -5.50 -17.08 -5.48
N ASP A 64 -6.73 -16.64 -5.71
CA ASP A 64 -7.14 -15.24 -5.78
C ASP A 64 -7.77 -14.70 -4.47
N LEU A 65 -7.71 -15.47 -3.37
CA LEU A 65 -8.32 -15.04 -2.11
C LEU A 65 -7.54 -13.90 -1.47
N MET A 66 -8.27 -12.87 -1.08
CA MET A 66 -7.76 -11.70 -0.37
C MET A 66 -8.60 -11.46 0.88
N PHE A 67 -7.95 -11.18 2.00
CA PHE A 67 -8.58 -10.87 3.28
C PHE A 67 -7.61 -10.09 4.17
N PHE A 68 -8.13 -9.41 5.17
CA PHE A 68 -7.29 -8.71 6.14
C PHE A 68 -6.67 -9.69 7.14
N ALA A 69 -5.34 -9.83 7.12
CA ALA A 69 -4.63 -10.75 8.01
C ALA A 69 -4.56 -10.26 9.46
N ASN A 70 -4.61 -8.94 9.68
CA ASN A 70 -4.74 -8.31 10.99
C ASN A 70 -5.91 -7.34 10.92
N PHE A 71 -6.95 -7.56 11.73
CA PHE A 71 -8.15 -6.74 11.62
C PHE A 71 -8.91 -6.63 12.96
N GLU A 72 -9.41 -5.43 13.24
CA GLU A 72 -10.31 -5.20 14.37
C GLU A 72 -11.74 -5.56 14.00
N VAL A 73 -12.40 -6.31 14.88
CA VAL A 73 -13.76 -6.80 14.66
C VAL A 73 -14.64 -6.53 15.88
N LYS A 74 -15.93 -6.40 15.61
CA LYS A 74 -16.98 -6.33 16.63
C LYS A 74 -17.96 -7.48 16.42
N ALA A 75 -18.54 -7.99 17.48
CA ALA A 75 -19.64 -8.97 17.37
C ALA A 75 -20.77 -8.40 16.49
N GLY A 76 -21.24 -9.19 15.53
CA GLY A 76 -22.23 -8.81 14.52
C GLY A 76 -21.67 -8.02 13.33
N SER A 77 -20.39 -7.60 13.35
CA SER A 77 -19.76 -7.01 12.16
C SER A 77 -19.41 -8.08 11.13
N LYS A 78 -19.16 -7.63 9.90
CA LYS A 78 -18.81 -8.51 8.79
C LYS A 78 -17.30 -8.50 8.55
N TYR A 79 -16.73 -9.68 8.42
CA TYR A 79 -15.37 -9.89 7.95
C TYR A 79 -15.43 -10.40 6.52
N ARG A 80 -14.92 -9.63 5.58
CA ARG A 80 -14.98 -9.91 4.14
C ARG A 80 -13.77 -10.68 3.66
N ILE A 81 -14.04 -11.76 2.93
CA ILE A 81 -13.05 -12.51 2.15
C ILE A 81 -13.43 -12.36 0.69
N VAL A 82 -12.52 -11.82 -0.10
CA VAL A 82 -12.69 -11.56 -1.54
C VAL A 82 -12.04 -12.69 -2.34
N GLY A 83 -12.65 -13.07 -3.45
CA GLY A 83 -12.16 -14.13 -4.33
C GLY A 83 -13.16 -14.40 -5.45
N LYS A 84 -13.04 -15.56 -6.07
CA LYS A 84 -13.94 -15.97 -7.15
C LYS A 84 -14.58 -17.32 -6.85
N GLY A 85 -15.80 -17.51 -7.36
CA GLY A 85 -16.45 -18.80 -7.34
C GLY A 85 -17.08 -19.21 -6.01
N PHE A 86 -17.31 -18.25 -5.09
CA PHE A 86 -18.13 -18.50 -3.92
C PHE A 86 -19.59 -18.79 -4.32
N LYS A 87 -20.27 -19.61 -3.54
CA LYS A 87 -21.65 -20.03 -3.79
C LYS A 87 -22.54 -19.72 -2.59
N THR A 88 -23.80 -19.51 -2.86
CA THR A 88 -24.81 -19.48 -1.78
C THR A 88 -24.76 -20.78 -1.01
N GLY A 89 -24.65 -20.68 0.33
CA GLY A 89 -24.48 -21.84 1.21
C GLY A 89 -23.05 -22.10 1.66
N ASP A 90 -22.03 -21.50 1.03
CA ASP A 90 -20.68 -21.53 1.56
C ASP A 90 -20.65 -20.90 2.96
N LYS A 91 -19.85 -21.46 3.85
CA LYS A 91 -19.65 -20.98 5.22
C LYS A 91 -18.17 -20.67 5.46
N VAL A 92 -17.92 -19.78 6.40
CA VAL A 92 -16.58 -19.54 6.94
C VAL A 92 -16.52 -20.06 8.36
N LYS A 93 -15.56 -20.93 8.62
CA LYS A 93 -15.21 -21.36 9.98
C LYS A 93 -13.96 -20.62 10.41
N ILE A 94 -14.00 -20.07 11.61
CA ILE A 94 -12.88 -19.39 12.27
C ILE A 94 -12.42 -20.30 13.38
N GLU A 95 -11.23 -20.89 13.27
CA GLU A 95 -10.64 -21.83 14.23
C GLU A 95 -9.52 -21.14 15.00
N SER A 96 -9.68 -21.05 16.33
CA SER A 96 -8.62 -20.49 17.18
C SER A 96 -7.35 -21.37 17.13
N LEU A 97 -6.21 -20.71 16.95
CA LEU A 97 -4.89 -21.35 17.04
C LEU A 97 -4.35 -21.37 18.47
N ASP A 98 -4.90 -20.51 19.34
CA ASP A 98 -4.49 -20.37 20.73
C ASP A 98 -5.31 -21.32 21.63
N ASN A 99 -6.55 -21.65 21.25
CA ASN A 99 -7.43 -22.55 21.98
C ASN A 99 -8.23 -23.45 21.02
N ALA A 100 -7.84 -24.70 20.90
CA ALA A 100 -8.44 -25.67 19.98
C ALA A 100 -9.95 -25.96 20.22
N LYS A 101 -10.51 -25.51 21.33
CA LYS A 101 -11.95 -25.65 21.64
C LYS A 101 -12.77 -24.47 21.13
N GLU A 102 -12.15 -23.39 20.72
CA GLU A 102 -12.82 -22.21 20.20
C GLU A 102 -12.81 -22.24 18.69
N SER A 103 -13.90 -22.68 18.10
CA SER A 103 -14.13 -22.55 16.68
C SER A 103 -15.57 -22.11 16.43
N PHE A 104 -15.73 -21.21 15.48
CA PHE A 104 -17.00 -20.61 15.15
C PHE A 104 -17.32 -20.86 13.68
N ILE A 105 -18.52 -21.36 13.38
CA ILE A 105 -19.05 -21.36 12.02
C ILE A 105 -19.89 -20.10 11.88
N CYS A 106 -19.40 -19.15 11.08
CA CYS A 106 -20.05 -17.86 10.89
C CYS A 106 -21.31 -17.97 10.02
N ASN A 107 -22.31 -17.13 10.31
CA ASN A 107 -23.32 -16.80 9.32
C ASN A 107 -22.66 -16.08 8.17
N THR A 108 -23.06 -16.40 6.94
CA THR A 108 -22.40 -15.89 5.76
C THR A 108 -23.38 -15.37 4.72
N THR A 109 -22.96 -14.32 4.00
CA THR A 109 -23.58 -13.89 2.76
C THR A 109 -22.53 -13.99 1.67
N ALA A 110 -22.78 -14.78 0.64
CA ALA A 110 -21.83 -15.02 -0.45
C ALA A 110 -22.37 -14.53 -1.81
N THR A 111 -21.49 -13.95 -2.59
CA THR A 111 -21.66 -13.69 -4.03
C THR A 111 -20.62 -14.53 -4.78
N ASP A 112 -20.52 -14.40 -6.09
CA ASP A 112 -19.46 -15.02 -6.87
C ASP A 112 -18.07 -14.39 -6.65
N ARG A 113 -18.00 -13.18 -6.01
CA ARG A 113 -16.79 -12.37 -5.83
C ARG A 113 -16.32 -12.23 -4.39
N TYR A 114 -17.18 -12.41 -3.42
CA TYR A 114 -16.83 -12.33 -1.99
C TYR A 114 -17.76 -13.13 -1.11
N ILE A 115 -17.28 -13.41 0.09
CA ILE A 115 -18.08 -13.96 1.21
C ILE A 115 -17.88 -13.08 2.44
N ASP A 116 -18.98 -12.58 3.00
CA ASP A 116 -19.02 -11.86 4.25
C ASP A 116 -19.34 -12.86 5.38
N ALA A 117 -18.45 -12.97 6.35
CA ALA A 117 -18.62 -13.77 7.55
C ALA A 117 -19.04 -12.87 8.74
N GLU A 118 -20.20 -13.12 9.34
CA GLU A 118 -20.65 -12.39 10.51
C GLU A 118 -19.88 -12.87 11.75
N ILE A 119 -19.23 -11.96 12.46
CA ILE A 119 -18.47 -12.27 13.66
C ILE A 119 -19.44 -12.64 14.79
N PRO A 120 -19.34 -13.85 15.38
CA PRO A 120 -20.29 -14.30 16.37
C PRO A 120 -20.19 -13.57 17.70
N SER A 121 -21.28 -13.59 18.48
CA SER A 121 -21.26 -13.16 19.87
C SER A 121 -20.33 -14.08 20.68
N GLY A 122 -19.54 -13.49 21.58
CA GLY A 122 -18.59 -14.27 22.39
C GLY A 122 -17.24 -14.53 21.68
N PHE A 123 -17.04 -13.94 20.49
CA PHE A 123 -15.74 -13.94 19.85
C PHE A 123 -14.69 -13.21 20.73
N VAL A 124 -13.50 -13.77 20.84
CA VAL A 124 -12.38 -13.19 21.60
C VAL A 124 -11.21 -12.87 20.69
N SER A 125 -10.36 -11.92 21.09
CA SER A 125 -9.14 -11.59 20.36
C SER A 125 -8.19 -12.78 20.31
N GLY A 126 -7.56 -13.03 19.13
CA GLY A 126 -6.61 -14.13 18.97
C GLY A 126 -6.18 -14.37 17.53
N LYS A 127 -5.33 -15.40 17.37
CA LYS A 127 -4.95 -15.89 16.06
C LYS A 127 -5.88 -17.01 15.60
N TYR A 128 -6.34 -16.90 14.38
CA TYR A 128 -7.34 -17.80 13.82
C TYR A 128 -6.92 -18.36 12.47
N ARG A 129 -7.24 -19.63 12.24
CA ARG A 129 -7.27 -20.20 10.90
C ARG A 129 -8.64 -19.95 10.31
N LEU A 130 -8.66 -19.45 9.08
CA LEU A 130 -9.86 -19.28 8.28
C LEU A 130 -10.04 -20.51 7.39
N VAL A 131 -11.22 -21.10 7.43
CA VAL A 131 -11.58 -22.29 6.67
C VAL A 131 -12.88 -22.02 5.92
N LEU A 132 -12.84 -22.12 4.60
CA LEU A 132 -14.03 -22.07 3.77
C LEU A 132 -14.67 -23.46 3.75
N MET A 133 -15.98 -23.52 3.96
CA MET A 133 -16.75 -24.76 3.99
C MET A 133 -17.76 -24.74 2.85
N ARG A 134 -17.73 -25.77 2.01
CA ARG A 134 -18.74 -26.02 0.96
C ARG A 134 -19.24 -27.44 1.08
N GLU A 135 -20.53 -27.61 1.39
CA GLU A 135 -21.11 -28.93 1.68
C GLU A 135 -20.34 -29.67 2.78
N SER A 136 -19.72 -30.81 2.47
CA SER A 136 -18.88 -31.57 3.40
C SER A 136 -17.38 -31.25 3.28
N ALA A 137 -16.98 -30.45 2.30
CA ALA A 137 -15.57 -30.10 2.04
C ALA A 137 -15.14 -28.88 2.87
N GLN A 138 -13.88 -28.90 3.31
CA GLN A 138 -13.27 -27.82 4.08
C GLN A 138 -11.95 -27.41 3.42
N TYR A 139 -11.80 -26.11 3.17
CA TYR A 139 -10.65 -25.53 2.47
C TYR A 139 -9.99 -24.50 3.40
N PRO A 140 -8.83 -24.77 3.99
CA PRO A 140 -8.07 -23.77 4.71
C PRO A 140 -7.65 -22.65 3.75
N ILE A 141 -8.02 -21.42 4.05
CA ILE A 141 -7.78 -20.25 3.17
C ILE A 141 -6.70 -19.30 3.69
N GLY A 142 -6.35 -19.41 4.97
CA GLY A 142 -5.29 -18.61 5.56
C GLY A 142 -5.40 -18.46 7.06
N MET A 143 -4.59 -17.53 7.59
CA MET A 143 -4.58 -17.19 9.02
C MET A 143 -4.83 -15.70 9.18
N ALA A 144 -5.55 -15.31 10.22
CA ALA A 144 -5.78 -13.93 10.59
C ALA A 144 -5.60 -13.73 12.10
N THR A 145 -5.07 -12.58 12.49
CA THR A 145 -5.15 -12.06 13.85
C THR A 145 -6.35 -11.13 13.91
N LEU A 146 -7.38 -11.52 14.65
CA LEU A 146 -8.59 -10.74 14.79
C LEU A 146 -8.69 -10.20 16.21
N THR A 147 -8.81 -8.87 16.35
CA THR A 147 -8.89 -8.20 17.64
C THR A 147 -10.33 -7.78 17.90
N SER A 148 -10.95 -8.34 18.95
CA SER A 148 -12.30 -7.96 19.37
C SER A 148 -12.27 -6.61 20.07
N THR A 149 -13.07 -5.66 19.58
CA THR A 149 -13.22 -4.33 20.18
C THR A 149 -14.64 -3.80 19.97
N ASP A 150 -15.11 -2.95 20.89
CA ASP A 150 -16.43 -2.30 20.74
C ASP A 150 -16.43 -1.19 19.68
N ASN A 151 -15.26 -0.61 19.40
CA ASN A 151 -15.06 0.48 18.46
C ASN A 151 -13.93 0.12 17.47
N PRO A 152 -14.15 -0.82 16.53
CA PRO A 152 -13.16 -1.15 15.52
C PRO A 152 -12.89 0.08 14.63
N VAL A 153 -11.64 0.28 14.26
CA VAL A 153 -11.26 1.31 13.26
C VAL A 153 -12.03 1.06 11.96
N GLY A 154 -12.29 -0.20 11.67
CA GLY A 154 -13.00 -0.59 10.46
C GLY A 154 -12.13 -0.47 9.20
N PHE A 155 -12.68 -0.93 8.09
CA PHE A 155 -12.06 -0.76 6.79
C PHE A 155 -12.31 0.66 6.28
N VAL A 156 -11.24 1.43 6.08
CA VAL A 156 -11.28 2.74 5.42
C VAL A 156 -10.83 2.56 3.98
N VAL A 157 -11.60 3.09 3.03
CA VAL A 157 -11.23 3.12 1.62
C VAL A 157 -10.17 4.21 1.42
N PRO A 158 -8.90 3.88 1.24
CA PRO A 158 -7.88 4.90 1.11
C PRO A 158 -7.95 5.58 -0.26
N LYS A 159 -7.54 6.84 -0.31
CA LYS A 159 -7.27 7.53 -1.55
C LYS A 159 -5.95 7.04 -2.13
N VAL A 160 -5.89 6.89 -3.45
CA VAL A 160 -4.72 6.37 -4.16
C VAL A 160 -3.83 7.51 -4.62
N ILE A 161 -2.56 7.49 -4.25
CA ILE A 161 -1.53 8.41 -4.72
C ILE A 161 -0.53 7.64 -5.58
N ALA A 162 -0.29 8.12 -6.80
CA ALA A 162 0.75 7.61 -7.68
C ALA A 162 2.11 8.22 -7.28
N HIS A 163 3.01 7.40 -6.75
CA HIS A 163 4.37 7.78 -6.36
C HIS A 163 5.19 8.18 -7.59
N ARG A 164 5.67 9.41 -7.66
CA ARG A 164 6.39 9.99 -8.82
C ARG A 164 5.63 9.85 -10.15
N GLY A 165 4.31 9.86 -10.09
CA GLY A 165 3.42 9.57 -11.21
C GLY A 165 3.15 8.07 -11.40
N PHE A 166 2.32 7.73 -12.39
CA PHE A 166 2.09 6.33 -12.77
C PHE A 166 3.10 5.93 -13.84
N HIS A 167 4.19 5.29 -13.41
CA HIS A 167 5.31 4.86 -14.25
C HIS A 167 5.42 3.33 -14.22
N THR A 168 5.17 2.69 -15.35
CA THR A 168 5.29 1.24 -15.52
C THR A 168 6.02 0.92 -16.82
N ALA A 169 6.53 -0.30 -16.94
CA ALA A 169 7.12 -0.77 -18.19
C ALA A 169 6.13 -0.70 -19.37
N ASP A 170 4.84 -0.93 -19.09
CA ASP A 170 3.79 -0.96 -20.12
C ASP A 170 3.44 0.44 -20.65
N ASN A 171 3.42 1.47 -19.81
CA ASN A 171 3.14 2.85 -20.23
C ASN A 171 4.38 3.62 -20.69
N LYS A 172 5.58 3.01 -20.54
CA LYS A 172 6.87 3.57 -20.96
C LYS A 172 7.17 4.96 -20.37
N ALA A 173 6.54 5.30 -19.28
CA ALA A 173 6.80 6.53 -18.55
C ALA A 173 7.97 6.33 -17.58
N SER A 174 8.77 7.36 -17.38
CA SER A 174 9.74 7.42 -16.28
C SER A 174 9.08 8.01 -15.05
N GLU A 175 9.55 7.63 -13.86
CA GLU A 175 9.24 8.38 -12.65
C GLU A 175 9.55 9.88 -12.84
N ASN A 176 8.80 10.75 -12.18
CA ASN A 176 9.01 12.19 -12.23
C ASN A 176 9.00 12.79 -13.66
N SER A 177 8.24 12.20 -14.58
CA SER A 177 8.05 12.69 -15.94
C SER A 177 6.63 13.24 -16.14
N LEU A 178 6.44 14.11 -17.14
CA LEU A 178 5.09 14.53 -17.52
C LEU A 178 4.27 13.36 -18.06
N ALA A 179 4.90 12.38 -18.69
CA ALA A 179 4.21 11.18 -19.14
C ALA A 179 3.61 10.37 -17.98
N SER A 180 4.36 10.19 -16.87
CA SER A 180 3.85 9.48 -15.68
C SER A 180 2.74 10.27 -14.98
N PHE A 181 2.84 11.59 -14.95
CA PHE A 181 1.79 12.46 -14.42
C PHE A 181 0.49 12.36 -15.25
N ILE A 182 0.60 12.45 -16.58
CA ILE A 182 -0.53 12.28 -17.51
C ILE A 182 -1.13 10.86 -17.40
N ALA A 183 -0.30 9.84 -17.19
CA ALA A 183 -0.79 8.48 -16.99
C ALA A 183 -1.59 8.36 -15.67
N ALA A 184 -1.14 9.00 -14.59
CA ALA A 184 -1.88 9.09 -13.33
C ALA A 184 -3.23 9.81 -13.49
N GLN A 185 -3.26 10.93 -14.24
CA GLN A 185 -4.50 11.63 -14.58
C GLN A 185 -5.49 10.71 -15.34
N LYS A 186 -5.01 9.97 -16.33
CA LYS A 186 -5.84 9.02 -17.10
C LYS A 186 -6.34 7.85 -16.28
N LEU A 187 -5.55 7.39 -15.32
CA LEU A 187 -5.95 6.34 -14.39
C LEU A 187 -7.03 6.81 -13.41
N GLY A 188 -7.15 8.12 -13.18
CA GLY A 188 -8.13 8.71 -12.27
C GLY A 188 -7.84 8.37 -10.81
N VAL A 189 -6.62 8.61 -10.36
CA VAL A 189 -6.21 8.53 -8.95
C VAL A 189 -6.50 9.83 -8.24
N TYR A 190 -6.47 9.82 -6.91
CA TYR A 190 -6.63 11.04 -6.10
C TYR A 190 -5.54 12.06 -6.38
N GLY A 191 -4.29 11.61 -6.44
CA GLY A 191 -3.16 12.49 -6.65
C GLY A 191 -1.95 11.79 -7.25
N SER A 192 -1.03 12.63 -7.76
CA SER A 192 0.31 12.22 -8.19
C SER A 192 1.32 12.95 -7.34
N GLU A 193 2.10 12.19 -6.61
CA GLU A 193 3.25 12.72 -5.87
C GLU A 193 4.40 12.98 -6.85
N THR A 194 5.18 14.04 -6.60
CA THR A 194 6.24 14.50 -7.50
C THR A 194 7.29 15.32 -6.74
N ASP A 195 8.56 15.02 -6.98
CA ASP A 195 9.72 15.58 -6.29
C ASP A 195 10.24 16.88 -6.91
N PHE A 196 10.46 17.94 -6.14
CA PHE A 196 10.93 19.23 -6.66
C PHE A 196 12.15 19.78 -5.93
N TYR A 197 13.11 20.25 -6.73
CA TYR A 197 14.26 21.04 -6.32
C TYR A 197 14.26 22.42 -7.00
N ILE A 198 14.96 23.39 -6.40
CA ILE A 198 15.19 24.71 -7.01
C ILE A 198 16.64 24.85 -7.48
N THR A 199 16.83 25.37 -8.70
CA THR A 199 18.15 25.70 -9.25
C THR A 199 18.70 26.99 -8.64
N LYS A 200 19.96 27.31 -8.98
CA LYS A 200 20.62 28.54 -8.52
C LYS A 200 19.93 29.82 -9.04
N ASP A 201 19.30 29.75 -10.20
CA ASP A 201 18.56 30.85 -10.85
C ASP A 201 17.05 30.76 -10.67
N ASP A 202 16.61 30.14 -9.57
CA ASP A 202 15.23 30.08 -9.10
C ASP A 202 14.23 29.33 -10.00
N VAL A 203 14.70 28.44 -10.87
CA VAL A 203 13.81 27.54 -11.62
C VAL A 203 13.54 26.27 -10.80
N VAL A 204 12.27 25.96 -10.58
CA VAL A 204 11.85 24.72 -9.87
C VAL A 204 11.75 23.59 -10.88
N VAL A 205 12.53 22.54 -10.67
CA VAL A 205 12.63 21.36 -11.56
C VAL A 205 12.22 20.09 -10.83
N CYS A 206 11.68 19.15 -11.60
CA CYS A 206 11.26 17.86 -11.10
C CYS A 206 12.39 16.83 -11.20
N HIS A 207 12.86 16.32 -10.05
CA HIS A 207 13.85 15.26 -9.96
C HIS A 207 13.90 14.70 -8.54
N HIS A 208 14.07 13.38 -8.39
CA HIS A 208 14.15 12.78 -7.05
C HIS A 208 15.46 13.08 -6.33
N ASP A 209 16.60 12.93 -7.02
CA ASP A 209 17.92 13.08 -6.42
C ASP A 209 18.39 14.53 -6.43
N PRO A 210 19.23 14.96 -5.46
CA PRO A 210 19.75 16.32 -5.42
C PRO A 210 20.74 16.63 -6.55
N THR A 211 21.11 15.62 -7.34
CA THR A 211 22.09 15.74 -8.42
C THR A 211 21.57 15.14 -9.72
N ILE A 212 21.88 15.78 -10.82
CA ILE A 212 21.63 15.30 -12.19
C ILE A 212 22.98 15.20 -12.91
N ASN A 213 23.39 13.98 -13.29
CA ASN A 213 24.68 13.73 -13.98
C ASN A 213 25.88 14.38 -13.25
N GLY A 214 25.91 14.27 -11.92
CA GLY A 214 26.97 14.81 -11.06
C GLY A 214 26.90 16.31 -10.79
N LYS A 215 25.91 17.01 -11.33
CA LYS A 215 25.65 18.43 -11.06
C LYS A 215 24.61 18.56 -9.95
N LYS A 216 24.95 19.26 -8.86
CA LYS A 216 24.00 19.53 -7.78
C LYS A 216 23.01 20.60 -8.25
N ILE A 217 21.71 20.27 -8.23
CA ILE A 217 20.64 21.10 -8.80
C ILE A 217 20.64 22.52 -8.21
N GLU A 218 20.77 22.66 -6.89
CA GLU A 218 20.75 23.98 -6.24
C GLU A 218 21.98 24.86 -6.52
N ASP A 219 23.08 24.30 -7.06
CA ASP A 219 24.34 24.99 -7.31
C ASP A 219 24.52 25.42 -8.80
N VAL A 220 23.65 24.96 -9.70
CA VAL A 220 23.71 25.23 -11.13
C VAL A 220 22.49 26.00 -11.65
N ASN A 221 22.65 26.71 -12.78
CA ASN A 221 21.52 27.34 -13.44
C ASN A 221 20.69 26.31 -14.23
N TYR A 222 19.43 26.56 -14.44
CA TYR A 222 18.56 25.69 -15.22
C TYR A 222 19.12 25.41 -16.63
N ALA A 223 19.76 26.41 -17.26
CA ALA A 223 20.38 26.24 -18.56
C ALA A 223 21.43 25.11 -18.63
N ASP A 224 22.07 24.79 -17.50
CA ASP A 224 23.10 23.76 -17.39
C ASP A 224 22.55 22.33 -17.32
N ILE A 225 21.23 22.16 -16.97
CA ILE A 225 20.59 20.86 -16.78
C ILE A 225 19.34 20.65 -17.65
N ARG A 226 18.77 21.67 -18.27
CA ARG A 226 17.51 21.59 -19.05
C ARG A 226 17.50 20.59 -20.20
N ASN A 227 18.66 20.14 -20.66
CA ASN A 227 18.81 19.18 -21.75
C ASN A 227 19.11 17.76 -21.24
N GLU A 228 19.27 17.58 -19.94
CA GLU A 228 19.39 16.26 -19.35
C GLU A 228 18.08 15.48 -19.56
N GLN A 229 18.19 14.17 -19.76
CA GLN A 229 17.04 13.33 -20.11
C GLN A 229 16.75 12.32 -19.02
N LEU A 230 15.47 12.10 -18.79
CA LEU A 230 14.95 10.97 -18.04
C LEU A 230 15.09 9.67 -18.85
N ALA A 231 14.90 8.52 -18.20
CA ALA A 231 15.06 7.22 -18.85
C ALA A 231 14.13 7.00 -20.08
N ASN A 232 13.00 7.68 -20.13
CA ASN A 232 12.06 7.65 -21.28
C ASN A 232 12.40 8.65 -22.38
N GLY A 233 13.50 9.42 -22.26
CA GLY A 233 13.95 10.42 -23.23
C GLY A 233 13.31 11.81 -23.07
N GLU A 234 12.39 12.01 -22.15
CA GLU A 234 11.89 13.34 -21.80
C GLU A 234 12.99 14.18 -21.15
N LYS A 235 12.96 15.48 -21.37
CA LYS A 235 13.81 16.41 -20.63
C LYS A 235 13.31 16.56 -19.20
N ILE A 236 14.19 16.98 -18.29
CA ILE A 236 13.83 17.29 -16.90
C ILE A 236 12.69 18.32 -16.91
N PRO A 237 11.50 17.96 -16.36
CA PRO A 237 10.36 18.86 -16.36
C PRO A 237 10.52 19.96 -15.30
N THR A 238 9.85 21.08 -15.52
CA THR A 238 9.73 22.16 -14.54
C THR A 238 8.39 22.07 -13.80
N LEU A 239 8.30 22.68 -12.62
CA LEU A 239 7.03 22.84 -11.91
C LEU A 239 5.99 23.56 -12.79
N GLU A 240 6.40 24.57 -13.55
CA GLU A 240 5.50 25.27 -14.47
C GLU A 240 4.82 24.31 -15.45
N ALA A 241 5.57 23.37 -16.02
CA ALA A 241 5.03 22.38 -16.94
C ALA A 241 4.01 21.44 -16.27
N TYR A 242 4.26 21.04 -15.01
CA TYR A 242 3.30 20.26 -14.22
C TYR A 242 2.03 21.05 -13.91
N LEU A 243 2.14 22.32 -13.50
CA LEU A 243 0.99 23.16 -13.20
C LEU A 243 0.15 23.45 -14.45
N GLU A 244 0.76 23.61 -15.63
CA GLU A 244 0.01 23.71 -16.88
C GLU A 244 -0.71 22.40 -17.23
N GLN A 245 -0.05 21.26 -17.06
CA GLN A 245 -0.66 19.94 -17.28
C GLN A 245 -1.78 19.64 -16.27
N LEU A 246 -1.64 20.10 -15.02
CA LEU A 246 -2.63 19.89 -13.96
C LEU A 246 -3.99 20.48 -14.34
N LYS A 247 -4.02 21.63 -15.02
CA LYS A 247 -5.26 22.27 -15.50
C LYS A 247 -6.09 21.40 -16.43
N ALA A 248 -5.49 20.41 -17.07
CA ALA A 248 -6.20 19.50 -17.97
C ALA A 248 -7.14 18.51 -17.24
N ASN A 249 -6.96 18.33 -15.91
CA ASN A 249 -7.81 17.48 -15.09
C ASN A 249 -7.99 18.11 -13.69
N SER A 250 -9.17 18.67 -13.44
CA SER A 250 -9.48 19.38 -12.19
C SER A 250 -9.73 18.48 -10.98
N GLU A 251 -9.88 17.17 -11.16
CA GLU A 251 -10.20 16.24 -10.07
C GLU A 251 -8.97 15.63 -9.41
N MET A 252 -7.81 15.63 -10.10
CA MET A 252 -6.57 15.08 -9.57
C MET A 252 -5.75 16.15 -8.84
N LYS A 253 -5.13 15.77 -7.72
CA LYS A 253 -4.15 16.59 -7.00
C LYS A 253 -2.74 16.39 -7.56
N LEU A 254 -1.94 17.46 -7.57
CA LEU A 254 -0.49 17.38 -7.59
C LEU A 254 0.01 17.48 -6.15
N ILE A 255 0.71 16.45 -5.69
CA ILE A 255 1.31 16.41 -4.36
C ILE A 255 2.78 16.78 -4.53
N ILE A 256 3.10 18.01 -4.13
CA ILE A 256 4.43 18.61 -4.32
C ILE A 256 5.31 18.21 -3.13
N GLU A 257 6.28 17.30 -3.37
CA GLU A 257 7.36 17.12 -2.41
C GLU A 257 8.40 18.22 -2.59
N ILE A 258 8.52 19.10 -1.59
CA ILE A 258 9.65 20.01 -1.49
C ILE A 258 10.83 19.27 -0.89
N LYS A 259 11.79 18.91 -1.73
CA LYS A 259 12.98 18.15 -1.33
C LYS A 259 13.87 18.96 -0.38
N SER A 260 14.67 18.25 0.41
CA SER A 260 15.63 18.88 1.33
C SER A 260 16.75 19.57 0.57
N HIS A 261 17.04 20.80 0.96
CA HIS A 261 18.13 21.64 0.42
C HIS A 261 19.23 21.84 1.47
N SER A 262 20.35 22.39 1.06
CA SER A 262 21.54 22.54 1.91
C SER A 262 21.38 23.57 3.05
N SER A 263 20.42 24.47 2.94
CA SER A 263 20.21 25.56 3.92
C SER A 263 18.76 26.00 4.04
N ASN A 264 18.41 26.61 5.19
CA ASN A 264 17.11 27.26 5.36
C ASN A 264 16.86 28.37 4.34
N ALA A 265 17.92 29.08 3.91
CA ALA A 265 17.77 30.09 2.86
C ALA A 265 17.35 29.47 1.52
N SER A 266 17.86 28.28 1.16
CA SER A 266 17.40 27.55 -0.02
C SER A 266 15.99 27.02 0.16
N HIS A 267 15.61 26.56 1.37
CA HIS A 267 14.23 26.17 1.71
C HIS A 267 13.28 27.37 1.57
N ASP A 268 13.64 28.55 2.08
CA ASP A 268 12.80 29.75 1.94
C ASP A 268 12.60 30.13 0.47
N ARG A 269 13.65 30.00 -0.37
CA ARG A 269 13.57 30.30 -1.80
C ARG A 269 12.60 29.36 -2.51
N ILE A 270 12.74 28.03 -2.34
CA ILE A 270 11.86 27.09 -3.02
C ILE A 270 10.41 27.21 -2.54
N VAL A 271 10.16 27.33 -1.24
CA VAL A 271 8.80 27.52 -0.68
C VAL A 271 8.16 28.77 -1.31
N LYS A 272 8.88 29.90 -1.31
CA LYS A 272 8.39 31.14 -1.92
C LYS A 272 8.08 30.95 -3.40
N THR A 273 9.03 30.45 -4.20
CA THR A 273 8.87 30.30 -5.64
C THR A 273 7.71 29.36 -6.00
N VAL A 274 7.59 28.23 -5.29
CA VAL A 274 6.51 27.26 -5.51
C VAL A 274 5.16 27.86 -5.17
N THR A 275 5.00 28.49 -4.01
CA THR A 275 3.71 29.03 -3.57
C THR A 275 3.26 30.23 -4.40
N GLU A 276 4.18 31.10 -4.82
CA GLU A 276 3.89 32.19 -5.77
C GLU A 276 3.42 31.64 -7.10
N MET A 277 4.13 30.66 -7.69
CA MET A 277 3.78 30.06 -8.98
C MET A 277 2.41 29.35 -8.93
N VAL A 278 2.13 28.60 -7.87
CA VAL A 278 0.82 27.95 -7.67
C VAL A 278 -0.31 28.98 -7.61
N SER A 279 -0.09 30.08 -6.87
CA SER A 279 -1.05 31.19 -6.76
C SER A 279 -1.28 31.89 -8.11
N GLU A 280 -0.20 32.21 -8.84
CA GLU A 280 -0.28 32.84 -10.16
C GLU A 280 -1.02 31.97 -11.19
N LYS A 281 -0.80 30.65 -11.15
CA LYS A 281 -1.51 29.71 -12.03
C LYS A 281 -2.96 29.45 -11.62
N GLY A 282 -3.37 29.84 -10.41
CA GLY A 282 -4.74 29.69 -9.90
C GLY A 282 -5.16 28.23 -9.68
N VAL A 283 -4.22 27.35 -9.30
CA VAL A 283 -4.46 25.92 -9.12
C VAL A 283 -4.31 25.45 -7.66
N GLY A 284 -4.33 26.39 -6.70
CA GLY A 284 -4.09 26.09 -5.28
C GLY A 284 -4.97 24.99 -4.71
N ASP A 285 -6.24 24.91 -5.14
CA ASP A 285 -7.18 23.87 -4.69
C ASP A 285 -6.81 22.46 -5.15
N GLN A 286 -5.90 22.34 -6.13
CA GLN A 286 -5.42 21.06 -6.66
C GLN A 286 -4.04 20.68 -6.11
N ILE A 287 -3.49 21.43 -5.15
CA ILE A 287 -2.15 21.20 -4.60
C ILE A 287 -2.24 20.72 -3.16
N ASP A 288 -1.50 19.66 -2.88
CA ASP A 288 -1.11 19.25 -1.53
C ASP A 288 0.42 19.32 -1.44
N TYR A 289 0.96 19.64 -0.26
CA TYR A 289 2.40 19.80 -0.06
C TYR A 289 2.92 18.77 0.93
N ILE A 290 4.11 18.23 0.67
CA ILE A 290 4.80 17.33 1.58
C ILE A 290 6.29 17.67 1.67
N ALA A 291 6.92 17.41 2.81
CA ALA A 291 8.35 17.62 3.00
C ALA A 291 8.93 16.79 4.15
N PHE A 292 10.18 16.36 4.00
CA PHE A 292 10.97 15.78 5.10
C PHE A 292 11.43 16.82 6.11
N SER A 293 11.63 18.07 5.67
CA SER A 293 12.04 19.16 6.54
C SER A 293 10.84 19.74 7.28
N TYR A 294 10.80 19.59 8.61
CA TYR A 294 9.76 20.22 9.44
C TYR A 294 9.76 21.74 9.30
N TYR A 295 10.95 22.35 9.10
CA TYR A 295 11.08 23.77 8.81
C TYR A 295 10.34 24.16 7.52
N VAL A 296 10.41 23.34 6.48
CA VAL A 296 9.65 23.56 5.22
C VAL A 296 8.15 23.48 5.50
N CYS A 297 7.68 22.49 6.26
CA CYS A 297 6.27 22.40 6.65
C CYS A 297 5.79 23.65 7.41
N GLN A 298 6.60 24.18 8.35
CA GLN A 298 6.31 25.42 9.08
C GLN A 298 6.25 26.64 8.14
N LYS A 299 7.15 26.73 7.18
CA LYS A 299 7.15 27.83 6.18
C LYS A 299 5.95 27.75 5.25
N LEU A 300 5.57 26.56 4.79
CA LEU A 300 4.35 26.34 4.01
C LEU A 300 3.13 26.79 4.80
N ASN A 301 3.00 26.36 6.07
CA ASN A 301 1.90 26.74 6.95
C ASN A 301 1.71 28.25 7.12
N GLN A 302 2.81 29.02 7.03
CA GLN A 302 2.80 30.49 7.07
C GLN A 302 2.48 31.15 5.72
N SER A 303 2.63 30.42 4.59
CA SER A 303 2.65 31.00 3.25
C SER A 303 1.44 30.64 2.39
N ILE A 304 0.69 29.59 2.76
CA ILE A 304 -0.43 29.07 1.95
C ILE A 304 -1.77 29.23 2.69
N PRO A 305 -2.91 29.17 2.00
CA PRO A 305 -4.22 29.24 2.62
C PRO A 305 -4.44 28.14 3.67
N SER A 306 -5.08 28.50 4.80
CA SER A 306 -5.46 27.53 5.82
C SER A 306 -6.36 26.44 5.25
N GLY A 307 -6.11 25.19 5.65
CA GLY A 307 -6.86 24.00 5.16
C GLY A 307 -6.23 23.32 3.95
N THR A 308 -5.21 23.92 3.33
CA THR A 308 -4.37 23.19 2.35
C THR A 308 -3.61 22.07 3.06
N VAL A 309 -3.48 20.92 2.42
CA VAL A 309 -2.78 19.77 3.02
C VAL A 309 -1.27 20.05 3.07
N ILE A 310 -0.71 19.91 4.27
CA ILE A 310 0.73 19.92 4.53
C ILE A 310 1.09 18.63 5.26
N GLY A 311 1.82 17.74 4.58
CA GLY A 311 2.27 16.47 5.10
C GLY A 311 3.74 16.49 5.54
N TYR A 312 4.00 15.97 6.73
CA TYR A 312 5.36 15.77 7.23
C TYR A 312 5.81 14.34 6.96
N LEU A 313 6.99 14.16 6.33
CA LEU A 313 7.46 12.87 5.80
C LEU A 313 8.41 12.11 6.75
N ASN A 314 9.14 12.78 7.65
CA ASN A 314 10.32 12.20 8.29
C ASN A 314 10.01 11.05 9.30
N GLY A 315 8.77 10.95 9.78
CA GLY A 315 8.34 9.83 10.62
C GLY A 315 8.95 9.76 12.02
N ASP A 316 9.44 10.88 12.55
CA ASP A 316 10.11 11.01 13.84
C ASP A 316 9.29 11.76 14.90
N LYS A 317 8.05 12.14 14.60
CA LYS A 317 7.19 12.93 15.48
C LYS A 317 5.83 12.26 15.69
N ASP A 318 5.42 12.19 16.96
CA ASP A 318 4.04 11.88 17.31
C ASP A 318 3.13 13.01 16.76
N PRO A 319 2.02 12.66 16.05
CA PRO A 319 1.07 13.64 15.53
C PRO A 319 0.56 14.64 16.57
N GLN A 320 0.40 14.21 17.84
CA GLN A 320 -0.05 15.09 18.92
C GLN A 320 0.93 16.25 19.19
N SER A 321 2.22 16.07 18.85
CA SER A 321 3.26 17.09 19.04
C SER A 321 3.40 18.06 17.86
N MET A 322 2.68 17.88 16.76
CA MET A 322 2.78 18.72 15.59
C MET A 322 2.08 20.07 15.77
N GLU A 323 2.59 21.09 15.09
CA GLU A 323 1.96 22.41 15.05
C GLU A 323 0.62 22.37 14.31
N ASP A 324 -0.33 23.17 14.76
CA ASP A 324 -1.61 23.35 14.09
C ASP A 324 -1.39 23.90 12.68
N GLY A 325 -2.12 23.33 11.70
CA GLY A 325 -2.00 23.67 10.28
C GLY A 325 -1.10 22.71 9.50
N ILE A 326 -0.17 21.96 10.15
CA ILE A 326 0.43 20.76 9.56
C ILE A 326 -0.56 19.63 9.84
N ASN A 327 -1.29 19.21 8.82
CA ASN A 327 -2.55 18.47 8.96
C ASN A 327 -2.54 17.09 8.31
N CYS A 328 -1.34 16.60 7.94
CA CYS A 328 -1.12 15.25 7.47
C CYS A 328 0.19 14.68 8.03
N ILE A 329 0.17 13.46 8.52
CA ILE A 329 1.38 12.64 8.63
C ILE A 329 1.49 11.81 7.36
N ASP A 330 2.63 11.92 6.70
CA ASP A 330 2.94 11.20 5.47
C ASP A 330 4.17 10.32 5.74
N TYR A 331 3.94 9.18 6.41
CA TYR A 331 5.03 8.42 7.00
C TYR A 331 5.34 7.13 6.26
N SER A 332 6.61 6.70 6.39
CA SER A 332 7.02 5.41 5.83
C SER A 332 6.27 4.25 6.48
N MET A 333 6.14 3.14 5.74
CA MET A 333 5.60 1.87 6.27
C MET A 333 6.27 1.47 7.59
N ASN A 334 7.59 1.64 7.68
CA ASN A 334 8.35 1.27 8.87
C ASN A 334 7.99 2.12 10.08
N SER A 335 7.82 3.43 9.89
CA SER A 335 7.41 4.35 10.96
C SER A 335 6.03 4.01 11.50
N LEU A 336 5.06 3.76 10.62
CA LEU A 336 3.69 3.40 11.04
C LEU A 336 3.59 2.00 11.64
N ARG A 337 4.43 1.05 11.22
CA ARG A 337 4.52 -0.27 11.87
C ARG A 337 5.17 -0.19 13.25
N ALA A 338 6.15 0.69 13.44
CA ALA A 338 6.78 0.91 14.73
C ALA A 338 5.85 1.66 15.71
N HIS A 339 4.97 2.51 15.18
CA HIS A 339 4.06 3.37 15.92
C HIS A 339 2.63 3.32 15.35
N PRO A 340 1.94 2.15 15.42
CA PRO A 340 0.59 2.01 14.88
C PRO A 340 -0.43 2.93 15.58
N GLU A 341 -0.17 3.31 16.82
CA GLU A 341 -0.98 4.28 17.57
C GLU A 341 -1.00 5.68 16.95
N TRP A 342 0.00 6.04 16.14
CA TRP A 342 0.06 7.35 15.51
C TRP A 342 -1.05 7.57 14.48
N ILE A 343 -1.60 6.52 13.89
CA ILE A 343 -2.76 6.62 13.00
C ILE A 343 -3.95 7.16 13.79
N LYS A 344 -4.24 6.55 14.94
CA LYS A 344 -5.30 7.02 15.83
C LYS A 344 -5.03 8.42 16.37
N ASN A 345 -3.79 8.69 16.84
CA ASN A 345 -3.39 10.00 17.36
C ASN A 345 -3.58 11.12 16.32
N ALA A 346 -3.26 10.82 15.03
CA ALA A 346 -3.48 11.75 13.92
C ALA A 346 -4.97 12.04 13.73
N HIS A 347 -5.80 10.99 13.66
CA HIS A 347 -7.25 11.14 13.49
C HIS A 347 -7.90 11.89 14.64
N GLU A 348 -7.48 11.65 15.90
CA GLU A 348 -7.98 12.38 17.07
C GLU A 348 -7.63 13.88 17.01
N LYS A 349 -6.53 14.24 16.34
CA LYS A 349 -6.13 15.63 16.08
C LYS A 349 -6.76 16.22 14.81
N GLY A 350 -7.55 15.44 14.07
CA GLY A 350 -8.16 15.86 12.80
C GLY A 350 -7.17 15.89 11.63
N MET A 351 -6.04 15.17 11.74
CA MET A 351 -5.05 15.03 10.68
C MET A 351 -5.37 13.80 9.82
N THR A 352 -4.96 13.83 8.57
CA THR A 352 -4.96 12.65 7.69
C THR A 352 -3.66 11.87 7.80
N VAL A 353 -3.71 10.59 7.44
CA VAL A 353 -2.57 9.68 7.43
C VAL A 353 -2.32 9.16 6.03
N ASN A 354 -1.17 9.45 5.46
CA ASN A 354 -0.65 8.81 4.26
C ASN A 354 0.49 7.85 4.60
N VAL A 355 0.63 6.80 3.84
CA VAL A 355 1.73 5.82 3.97
C VAL A 355 2.44 5.61 2.64
N TRP A 356 3.78 5.56 2.65
CA TRP A 356 4.63 5.35 1.49
C TRP A 356 5.79 4.39 1.76
N THR A 357 6.39 3.77 0.74
CA THR A 357 5.84 3.46 -0.58
C THR A 357 5.34 2.02 -0.52
N VAL A 358 4.04 1.81 -0.70
CA VAL A 358 3.39 0.52 -0.47
C VAL A 358 3.18 -0.18 -1.81
N ASN A 359 3.99 -1.20 -2.09
CA ASN A 359 4.07 -1.81 -3.42
C ASN A 359 3.58 -3.27 -3.48
N SER A 360 3.31 -3.91 -2.35
CA SER A 360 2.79 -5.27 -2.37
C SER A 360 1.29 -5.33 -2.02
N PRO A 361 0.51 -6.22 -2.67
CA PRO A 361 -0.91 -6.38 -2.38
C PRO A 361 -1.22 -6.64 -0.90
N GLN A 362 -0.37 -7.43 -0.24
CA GLN A 362 -0.57 -7.74 1.17
C GLN A 362 -0.35 -6.50 2.05
N GLU A 363 0.69 -5.72 1.79
CA GLU A 363 0.95 -4.47 2.52
C GLU A 363 -0.15 -3.44 2.28
N MET A 364 -0.68 -3.35 1.04
CA MET A 364 -1.86 -2.51 0.75
C MET A 364 -3.04 -2.89 1.65
N LEU A 365 -3.35 -4.18 1.75
CA LEU A 365 -4.40 -4.68 2.64
C LEU A 365 -4.11 -4.40 4.13
N ASP A 366 -2.87 -4.57 4.56
CA ASP A 366 -2.48 -4.34 5.95
C ASP A 366 -2.70 -2.88 6.35
N PHE A 367 -2.27 -1.92 5.51
CA PHE A 367 -2.46 -0.50 5.79
C PHE A 367 -3.93 -0.05 5.63
N MET A 368 -4.67 -0.64 4.70
CA MET A 368 -6.13 -0.45 4.61
C MET A 368 -6.82 -0.91 5.91
N ALA A 369 -6.38 -2.04 6.47
CA ALA A 369 -6.89 -2.55 7.75
C ALA A 369 -6.49 -1.69 8.96
N MET A 370 -5.33 -1.03 8.90
CA MET A 370 -4.88 -0.08 9.92
C MET A 370 -5.63 1.26 9.87
N GLY A 371 -6.40 1.50 8.80
CA GLY A 371 -7.24 2.69 8.67
C GLY A 371 -6.52 3.93 8.17
N VAL A 372 -5.44 3.80 7.37
CA VAL A 372 -4.82 4.96 6.73
C VAL A 372 -5.76 5.61 5.70
N ASP A 373 -5.69 6.94 5.56
CA ASP A 373 -6.56 7.70 4.67
C ASP A 373 -6.06 7.70 3.22
N LEU A 374 -4.74 7.58 3.02
CA LEU A 374 -4.11 7.62 1.70
C LEU A 374 -2.98 6.57 1.64
N ILE A 375 -2.75 6.05 0.46
CA ILE A 375 -1.63 5.14 0.17
C ILE A 375 -0.91 5.63 -1.08
N THR A 376 0.39 5.89 -0.92
CA THR A 376 1.31 6.21 -2.01
C THR A 376 2.01 4.95 -2.50
N THR A 377 1.93 4.67 -3.82
CA THR A 377 2.40 3.43 -4.42
C THR A 377 2.91 3.62 -5.85
N ASP A 378 3.86 2.76 -6.27
CA ASP A 378 4.30 2.65 -7.67
C ASP A 378 3.27 1.87 -8.53
N TYR A 379 2.30 1.17 -7.88
CA TYR A 379 1.28 0.35 -8.53
C TYR A 379 -0.15 0.86 -8.24
N PRO A 380 -0.47 2.12 -8.63
CA PRO A 380 -1.76 2.74 -8.31
C PRO A 380 -2.95 2.05 -8.98
N ASP A 381 -2.76 1.42 -10.13
CA ASP A 381 -3.73 0.58 -10.82
C ASP A 381 -4.10 -0.66 -9.99
N GLN A 382 -3.09 -1.36 -9.46
CA GLN A 382 -3.28 -2.54 -8.62
C GLN A 382 -4.02 -2.18 -7.32
N LEU A 383 -3.64 -1.06 -6.67
CA LEU A 383 -4.33 -0.61 -5.46
C LEU A 383 -5.80 -0.27 -5.75
N LYS A 384 -6.10 0.39 -6.87
CA LYS A 384 -7.50 0.64 -7.30
C LYS A 384 -8.28 -0.65 -7.50
N GLU A 385 -7.67 -1.67 -8.11
CA GLU A 385 -8.31 -2.99 -8.28
C GLU A 385 -8.59 -3.67 -6.93
N ILE A 386 -7.64 -3.59 -5.99
CA ILE A 386 -7.84 -4.13 -4.63
C ILE A 386 -8.99 -3.42 -3.94
N ILE A 387 -8.99 -2.09 -3.93
CA ILE A 387 -10.07 -1.28 -3.34
C ILE A 387 -11.43 -1.68 -3.94
N ALA A 388 -11.53 -1.76 -5.27
CA ALA A 388 -12.77 -2.14 -5.94
C ALA A 388 -13.29 -3.51 -5.49
N LYS A 389 -12.41 -4.49 -5.24
CA LYS A 389 -12.82 -5.82 -4.74
C LYS A 389 -13.46 -5.78 -3.35
N PHE A 390 -13.10 -4.82 -2.50
CA PHE A 390 -13.60 -4.68 -1.14
C PHE A 390 -14.80 -3.74 -1.02
N THR A 391 -15.03 -2.87 -2.01
CA THR A 391 -16.08 -1.82 -1.95
C THR A 391 -17.34 -2.15 -2.74
N ASP A 392 -17.28 -3.04 -3.71
CA ASP A 392 -18.42 -3.41 -4.59
C ASP A 392 -19.35 -4.50 -4.02
#